data_bfc03a398c4e44f77c1cb53393a24ef6
#
_entry.id   bfc03a398c4e44f77c1cb53393a24ef6
#
_cell.length_a   1.000
_cell.length_b   1.000
_cell.length_c   1.000
_cell.angle_alpha   90.00
_cell.angle_beta   90.00
_cell.angle_gamma   90.00
#
_symmetry.space_group_name_H-M   'P 1'
#
loop_
_entity.id
_entity.type
_entity.pdbx_description
1 polymer ?
#
loop_
_entity_poly.entity_id
_entity_poly.type
_entity_poly.pdbx_seq_one_letter_code
_entity_poly.pdbx_strand_id
1 'polypeptide(L)'
;MAPISGDWLEALSGEFKQPYYAKLYKTVMSEYRTKQIFPPPEDMFNAFHFTPLKEVKVVILGQDPYHNDGQAHGLCFSVKKGVEIPPSLVNIYQELADDCGCYIPNNGYLEKWARQGVLLLNTVLTVRAHQANSHRGIGWEQFTDAAIRILNEQDRPIVFLLWGRPAQAKHAMLNNPRHLILEAPHPSPLSAYRGFFGCKHFSQTNAFLKKNGLDPIDWQIENI
;
A
#
# COMPACT_ATOMS: atom_id res chain seq x y z
N MET A 1 -7.53 -18.68 -2.74
CA MET A 1 -7.19 -17.30 -3.13
C MET A 1 -8.46 -16.64 -3.61
N ALA A 2 -8.90 -15.56 -2.99
CA ALA A 2 -9.95 -14.71 -3.54
C ALA A 2 -9.37 -13.97 -4.76
N PRO A 3 -9.92 -14.14 -5.97
CA PRO A 3 -9.41 -13.44 -7.15
C PRO A 3 -9.66 -11.95 -7.01
N ILE A 4 -8.86 -11.13 -7.71
CA ILE A 4 -9.19 -9.71 -7.89
C ILE A 4 -10.55 -9.62 -8.56
N SER A 5 -11.37 -8.68 -8.13
CA SER A 5 -12.73 -8.48 -8.60
C SER A 5 -13.01 -7.02 -8.96
N GLY A 6 -14.21 -6.74 -9.47
CA GLY A 6 -14.64 -5.39 -9.81
C GLY A 6 -13.83 -4.75 -10.93
N ASP A 7 -13.70 -3.43 -10.87
CA ASP A 7 -13.02 -2.61 -11.89
C ASP A 7 -11.51 -2.90 -12.02
N TRP A 8 -10.86 -3.35 -10.95
CA TRP A 8 -9.47 -3.80 -10.99
C TRP A 8 -9.29 -5.08 -11.83
N LEU A 9 -10.25 -6.02 -11.79
CA LEU A 9 -10.20 -7.22 -12.63
C LEU A 9 -10.23 -6.85 -14.11
N GLU A 10 -11.09 -5.91 -14.50
CA GLU A 10 -11.18 -5.42 -15.88
C GLU A 10 -9.89 -4.71 -16.29
N ALA A 11 -9.42 -3.75 -15.48
CA ALA A 11 -8.24 -2.94 -15.76
C ALA A 11 -6.95 -3.77 -15.87
N LEU A 12 -6.79 -4.82 -15.04
CA LEU A 12 -5.62 -5.70 -15.02
C LEU A 12 -5.80 -6.96 -15.90
N SER A 13 -6.88 -7.09 -16.64
CA SER A 13 -7.20 -8.29 -17.43
C SER A 13 -6.11 -8.70 -18.43
N GLY A 14 -5.37 -7.72 -18.95
CA GLY A 14 -4.24 -7.94 -19.83
C GLY A 14 -3.06 -8.61 -19.14
N GLU A 15 -2.80 -8.26 -17.87
CA GLU A 15 -1.69 -8.79 -17.07
C GLU A 15 -1.89 -10.27 -16.76
N PHE A 16 -3.13 -10.71 -16.48
CA PHE A 16 -3.42 -12.12 -16.18
C PHE A 16 -3.15 -13.06 -17.36
N LYS A 17 -3.06 -12.53 -18.58
CA LYS A 17 -2.76 -13.28 -19.81
C LYS A 17 -1.25 -13.33 -20.13
N GLN A 18 -0.45 -12.57 -19.38
CA GLN A 18 0.99 -12.48 -19.63
C GLN A 18 1.73 -13.74 -19.13
N PRO A 19 2.78 -14.20 -19.85
CA PRO A 19 3.57 -15.36 -19.42
C PRO A 19 4.20 -15.20 -18.05
N TYR A 20 4.63 -13.98 -17.68
CA TYR A 20 5.21 -13.74 -16.36
C TYR A 20 4.21 -13.99 -15.24
N TYR A 21 2.91 -13.60 -15.44
CA TYR A 21 1.88 -13.78 -14.44
C TYR A 21 1.57 -15.27 -14.22
N ALA A 22 1.51 -16.05 -15.30
CA ALA A 22 1.32 -17.50 -15.20
C ALA A 22 2.46 -18.16 -14.38
N LYS A 23 3.72 -17.74 -14.62
CA LYS A 23 4.88 -18.20 -13.86
C LYS A 23 4.81 -17.77 -12.40
N LEU A 24 4.52 -16.49 -12.14
CA LEU A 24 4.34 -15.93 -10.81
C LEU A 24 3.28 -16.70 -10.03
N TYR A 25 2.08 -16.86 -10.61
CA TYR A 25 0.97 -17.57 -10.00
C TYR A 25 1.35 -19.01 -9.62
N LYS A 26 1.95 -19.76 -10.57
CA LYS A 26 2.41 -21.13 -10.34
C LYS A 26 3.42 -21.20 -9.19
N THR A 27 4.38 -20.29 -9.16
CA THR A 27 5.41 -20.23 -8.11
C THR A 27 4.77 -19.97 -6.74
N VAL A 28 3.98 -18.93 -6.63
CA VAL A 28 3.33 -18.53 -5.38
C VAL A 28 2.40 -19.63 -4.85
N MET A 29 1.57 -20.22 -5.72
CA MET A 29 0.65 -21.29 -5.33
C MET A 29 1.37 -22.57 -4.93
N SER A 30 2.50 -22.89 -5.55
CA SER A 30 3.35 -24.02 -5.13
C SER A 30 3.92 -23.77 -3.73
N GLU A 31 4.36 -22.55 -3.45
CA GLU A 31 4.93 -22.22 -2.15
C GLU A 31 3.89 -22.19 -1.03
N TYR A 32 2.67 -21.74 -1.27
CA TYR A 32 1.57 -21.86 -0.29
C TYR A 32 1.27 -23.31 0.12
N ARG A 33 1.57 -24.28 -0.75
CA ARG A 33 1.35 -25.71 -0.44
C ARG A 33 2.47 -26.33 0.40
N THR A 34 3.68 -25.75 0.34
CA THR A 34 4.90 -26.37 0.88
C THR A 34 5.59 -25.52 1.93
N LYS A 35 5.21 -24.26 2.08
CA LYS A 35 5.81 -23.28 2.98
C LYS A 35 4.74 -22.41 3.63
N GLN A 36 5.11 -21.77 4.73
CA GLN A 36 4.30 -20.72 5.31
C GLN A 36 4.57 -19.40 4.57
N ILE A 37 3.51 -18.85 3.97
CA ILE A 37 3.54 -17.64 3.16
C ILE A 37 2.57 -16.63 3.76
N PHE A 38 2.94 -15.36 3.76
CA PHE A 38 2.11 -14.24 4.19
C PHE A 38 1.85 -13.25 3.05
N PRO A 39 0.70 -12.56 3.07
CA PRO A 39 -0.49 -12.84 3.89
C PRO A 39 -1.14 -14.17 3.52
N PRO A 40 -2.17 -14.64 4.24
CA PRO A 40 -3.00 -15.77 3.80
C PRO A 40 -3.53 -15.55 2.37
N PRO A 41 -3.76 -16.62 1.59
CA PRO A 41 -4.15 -16.47 0.17
C PRO A 41 -5.41 -15.63 -0.07
N GLU A 42 -6.36 -15.67 0.85
CA GLU A 42 -7.59 -14.88 0.83
C GLU A 42 -7.36 -13.38 1.00
N ASP A 43 -6.31 -12.99 1.72
CA ASP A 43 -5.98 -11.60 2.04
C ASP A 43 -5.03 -10.95 1.01
N MET A 44 -4.44 -11.72 0.10
CA MET A 44 -3.35 -11.28 -0.79
C MET A 44 -3.69 -10.03 -1.60
N PHE A 45 -4.94 -9.90 -2.05
CA PHE A 45 -5.40 -8.80 -2.88
C PHE A 45 -6.30 -7.81 -2.14
N ASN A 46 -6.25 -7.78 -0.80
CA ASN A 46 -7.12 -6.89 -0.02
C ASN A 46 -6.94 -5.40 -0.34
N ALA A 47 -5.76 -4.95 -0.76
CA ALA A 47 -5.57 -3.57 -1.21
C ALA A 47 -6.52 -3.22 -2.37
N PHE A 48 -6.68 -4.13 -3.33
CA PHE A 48 -7.58 -3.96 -4.47
C PHE A 48 -9.05 -4.18 -4.11
N HIS A 49 -9.34 -5.09 -3.16
CA HIS A 49 -10.72 -5.37 -2.74
C HIS A 49 -11.32 -4.23 -1.91
N PHE A 50 -10.52 -3.62 -1.00
CA PHE A 50 -11.01 -2.54 -0.14
C PHE A 50 -11.00 -1.18 -0.82
N THR A 51 -10.21 -1.02 -1.87
CA THR A 51 -10.07 0.25 -2.60
C THR A 51 -10.32 0.02 -4.10
N PRO A 52 -11.58 0.06 -4.58
CA PRO A 52 -11.91 -0.01 -6.00
C PRO A 52 -11.14 1.04 -6.81
N LEU A 53 -10.73 0.71 -8.04
CA LEU A 53 -9.94 1.61 -8.90
C LEU A 53 -10.56 3.00 -9.00
N LYS A 54 -11.86 3.09 -9.26
CA LYS A 54 -12.61 4.36 -9.40
C LYS A 54 -12.65 5.19 -8.11
N GLU A 55 -12.40 4.59 -6.95
CA GLU A 55 -12.45 5.25 -5.64
C GLU A 55 -11.06 5.65 -5.13
N VAL A 56 -9.98 5.24 -5.78
CA VAL A 56 -8.62 5.58 -5.36
C VAL A 56 -8.42 7.08 -5.40
N LYS A 57 -8.13 7.70 -4.26
CA LYS A 57 -7.75 9.11 -4.08
C LYS A 57 -6.28 9.27 -3.70
N VAL A 58 -5.76 8.30 -2.96
CA VAL A 58 -4.38 8.30 -2.43
C VAL A 58 -3.78 6.93 -2.65
N VAL A 59 -2.50 6.89 -2.99
CA VAL A 59 -1.71 5.66 -3.09
C VAL A 59 -0.55 5.75 -2.11
N ILE A 60 -0.43 4.78 -1.23
CA ILE A 60 0.74 4.59 -0.36
C ILE A 60 1.42 3.30 -0.80
N LEU A 61 2.71 3.39 -1.17
CA LEU A 61 3.47 2.23 -1.60
C LEU A 61 4.33 1.68 -0.47
N GLY A 62 4.10 0.41 -0.12
CA GLY A 62 4.99 -0.39 0.71
C GLY A 62 5.92 -1.28 -0.14
N GLN A 63 6.77 -2.04 0.51
CA GLN A 63 7.71 -2.96 -0.16
C GLN A 63 7.12 -4.36 -0.26
N ASP A 64 7.25 -5.15 0.78
CA ASP A 64 6.70 -6.50 0.93
C ASP A 64 5.89 -6.61 2.22
N PRO A 65 5.05 -7.65 2.37
CA PRO A 65 4.27 -7.85 3.59
C PRO A 65 5.14 -8.07 4.82
N TYR A 66 4.61 -7.79 6.00
CA TYR A 66 5.20 -8.27 7.24
C TYR A 66 5.35 -9.79 7.21
N HIS A 67 6.50 -10.29 7.68
CA HIS A 67 6.87 -11.70 7.55
C HIS A 67 6.76 -12.51 8.85
N ASN A 68 6.23 -11.91 9.93
CA ASN A 68 5.93 -12.60 11.18
C ASN A 68 4.46 -13.03 11.23
N ASP A 69 4.20 -14.04 12.07
CA ASP A 69 2.89 -14.65 12.21
C ASP A 69 1.81 -13.63 12.58
N GLY A 70 0.66 -13.74 11.94
CA GLY A 70 -0.54 -12.97 12.26
C GLY A 70 -0.53 -11.50 11.87
N GLN A 71 0.56 -10.94 11.34
CA GLN A 71 0.67 -9.51 11.02
C GLN A 71 -0.02 -9.14 9.71
N ALA A 72 0.47 -9.68 8.58
CA ALA A 72 0.07 -9.26 7.24
C ALA A 72 -1.37 -9.68 6.90
N HIS A 73 -2.09 -8.76 6.25
CA HIS A 73 -3.45 -9.02 5.73
C HIS A 73 -3.72 -8.32 4.38
N GLY A 74 -2.67 -8.07 3.60
CA GLY A 74 -2.78 -7.56 2.22
C GLY A 74 -2.85 -6.05 2.07
N LEU A 75 -2.68 -5.28 3.16
CA LEU A 75 -2.55 -3.82 3.16
C LEU A 75 -1.16 -3.43 3.64
N CYS A 76 -0.43 -2.59 2.90
CA CYS A 76 0.89 -2.14 3.33
C CYS A 76 0.81 -1.34 4.64
N PHE A 77 1.83 -1.49 5.49
CA PHE A 77 1.96 -0.91 6.84
C PHE A 77 0.93 -1.38 7.86
N SER A 78 -0.18 -1.99 7.45
CA SER A 78 -1.27 -2.43 8.32
C SER A 78 -1.00 -3.80 8.91
N VAL A 79 -1.46 -4.00 10.15
CA VAL A 79 -1.49 -5.30 10.83
C VAL A 79 -2.89 -5.66 11.26
N LYS A 80 -3.14 -6.95 11.51
CA LYS A 80 -4.43 -7.44 12.02
C LYS A 80 -4.73 -6.87 13.40
N LYS A 81 -6.02 -6.82 13.77
CA LYS A 81 -6.46 -6.43 15.11
C LYS A 81 -5.82 -7.32 16.18
N GLY A 82 -5.43 -6.72 17.30
CA GLY A 82 -4.79 -7.45 18.40
C GLY A 82 -3.29 -7.73 18.22
N VAL A 83 -2.71 -7.30 17.09
CA VAL A 83 -1.27 -7.40 16.83
C VAL A 83 -0.58 -6.12 17.27
N GLU A 84 0.62 -6.24 17.83
CA GLU A 84 1.46 -5.10 18.20
C GLU A 84 1.73 -4.19 16.98
N ILE A 85 1.65 -2.88 17.20
CA ILE A 85 1.85 -1.89 16.14
C ILE A 85 3.32 -1.90 15.71
N PRO A 86 3.63 -2.18 14.42
CA PRO A 86 5.01 -2.21 13.96
C PRO A 86 5.72 -0.86 14.05
N PRO A 87 7.04 -0.83 14.24
CA PRO A 87 7.78 0.42 14.43
C PRO A 87 7.61 1.48 13.35
N SER A 88 7.50 1.07 12.08
CA SER A 88 7.23 2.02 10.99
C SER A 88 5.84 2.64 11.11
N LEU A 89 4.83 1.88 11.53
CA LEU A 89 3.47 2.39 11.72
C LEU A 89 3.38 3.29 12.98
N VAL A 90 4.14 2.99 14.03
CA VAL A 90 4.28 3.90 15.18
C VAL A 90 4.76 5.27 14.71
N ASN A 91 5.77 5.32 13.84
CA ASN A 91 6.31 6.58 13.30
C ASN A 91 5.30 7.27 12.36
N ILE A 92 4.52 6.52 11.57
CA ILE A 92 3.43 7.07 10.76
C ILE A 92 2.39 7.74 11.66
N TYR A 93 2.00 7.09 12.76
CA TYR A 93 1.05 7.67 13.72
C TYR A 93 1.60 8.89 14.45
N GLN A 94 2.90 8.91 14.76
CA GLN A 94 3.54 10.09 15.36
C GLN A 94 3.50 11.28 14.39
N GLU A 95 3.88 11.09 13.13
CA GLU A 95 3.80 12.14 12.12
C GLU A 95 2.34 12.61 11.92
N LEU A 96 1.39 11.67 11.92
CA LEU A 96 -0.02 11.99 11.80
C LEU A 96 -0.54 12.82 12.97
N ALA A 97 -0.11 12.52 14.19
CA ALA A 97 -0.43 13.30 15.37
C ALA A 97 0.10 14.72 15.28
N ASP A 98 1.36 14.88 14.87
CA ASP A 98 2.04 16.16 14.75
C ASP A 98 1.48 17.01 13.58
N ASP A 99 1.10 16.38 12.46
CA ASP A 99 0.59 17.05 11.26
C ASP A 99 -0.90 17.38 11.31
N CYS A 100 -1.72 16.47 11.82
CA CYS A 100 -3.18 16.56 11.78
C CYS A 100 -3.87 16.64 13.14
N GLY A 101 -3.13 16.56 14.24
CA GLY A 101 -3.70 16.58 15.59
C GLY A 101 -4.46 15.30 15.98
N CYS A 102 -4.24 14.19 15.27
CA CYS A 102 -4.83 12.91 15.59
C CYS A 102 -4.25 12.35 16.89
N TYR A 103 -5.05 11.64 17.69
CA TYR A 103 -4.49 10.85 18.77
C TYR A 103 -3.84 9.55 18.23
N ILE A 104 -2.86 9.02 18.96
CA ILE A 104 -2.21 7.75 18.59
C ILE A 104 -3.15 6.60 18.97
N PRO A 105 -3.60 5.77 17.99
CA PRO A 105 -4.53 4.69 18.28
C PRO A 105 -3.82 3.50 18.97
N ASN A 106 -4.64 2.61 19.57
CA ASN A 106 -4.14 1.41 20.25
C ASN A 106 -4.02 0.17 19.33
N ASN A 107 -4.19 0.34 18.01
CA ASN A 107 -4.12 -0.74 17.04
C ASN A 107 -3.53 -0.27 15.72
N GLY A 108 -3.09 -1.22 14.88
CA GLY A 108 -2.48 -0.96 13.58
C GLY A 108 -3.35 -1.38 12.39
N TYR A 109 -4.68 -1.43 12.54
CA TYR A 109 -5.58 -1.91 11.49
C TYR A 109 -6.09 -0.76 10.61
N LEU A 110 -5.53 -0.62 9.41
CA LEU A 110 -5.72 0.54 8.52
C LEU A 110 -6.87 0.37 7.49
N GLU A 111 -7.75 -0.60 7.62
CA GLU A 111 -8.85 -0.82 6.68
C GLU A 111 -9.73 0.44 6.48
N LYS A 112 -9.92 1.25 7.53
CA LYS A 112 -10.66 2.52 7.44
C LYS A 112 -10.07 3.46 6.39
N TRP A 113 -8.75 3.52 6.27
CA TRP A 113 -8.11 4.32 5.22
C TRP A 113 -8.39 3.74 3.83
N ALA A 114 -8.24 2.41 3.68
CA ALA A 114 -8.48 1.74 2.40
C ALA A 114 -9.91 1.99 1.89
N ARG A 115 -10.91 1.89 2.78
CA ARG A 115 -12.31 2.12 2.42
C ARG A 115 -12.66 3.57 2.09
N GLN A 116 -11.79 4.52 2.39
CA GLN A 116 -11.94 5.92 2.00
C GLN A 116 -11.24 6.27 0.68
N GLY A 117 -10.60 5.30 0.03
CA GLY A 117 -9.88 5.49 -1.22
C GLY A 117 -8.37 5.62 -1.07
N VAL A 118 -7.80 5.17 0.05
CA VAL A 118 -6.34 5.05 0.22
C VAL A 118 -5.89 3.65 -0.19
N LEU A 119 -5.32 3.51 -1.38
CA LEU A 119 -4.76 2.25 -1.85
C LEU A 119 -3.44 1.97 -1.11
N LEU A 120 -3.48 1.04 -0.16
CA LEU A 120 -2.34 0.60 0.65
C LEU A 120 -1.64 -0.59 -0.04
N LEU A 121 -0.81 -0.31 -1.04
CA LEU A 121 -0.27 -1.33 -1.95
C LEU A 121 1.20 -1.63 -1.65
N ASN A 122 1.52 -2.89 -1.35
CA ASN A 122 2.89 -3.37 -1.40
C ASN A 122 3.31 -3.63 -2.87
N THR A 123 4.56 -3.38 -3.21
CA THR A 123 5.10 -3.68 -4.55
C THR A 123 5.33 -5.18 -4.75
N VAL A 124 5.53 -5.94 -3.67
CA VAL A 124 5.57 -7.40 -3.62
C VAL A 124 4.44 -7.87 -2.71
N LEU A 125 3.53 -8.73 -3.21
CA LEU A 125 2.29 -9.03 -2.48
C LEU A 125 2.37 -10.22 -1.54
N THR A 126 3.45 -11.01 -1.60
CA THR A 126 3.63 -12.19 -0.75
C THR A 126 5.06 -12.27 -0.22
N VAL A 127 5.24 -12.98 0.89
CA VAL A 127 6.54 -13.19 1.53
C VAL A 127 6.57 -14.54 2.25
N ARG A 128 7.71 -15.22 2.30
CA ARG A 128 7.89 -16.40 3.16
C ARG A 128 8.02 -15.98 4.61
N ALA A 129 7.45 -16.79 5.50
CA ALA A 129 7.57 -16.58 6.93
C ALA A 129 9.02 -16.36 7.35
N HIS A 130 9.26 -15.31 8.14
CA HIS A 130 10.56 -14.93 8.69
C HIS A 130 11.68 -14.61 7.66
N GLN A 131 11.31 -14.40 6.38
CA GLN A 131 12.27 -14.16 5.29
C GLN A 131 11.88 -12.90 4.49
N ALA A 132 12.19 -11.73 5.02
CA ALA A 132 11.95 -10.45 4.32
C ALA A 132 12.54 -10.49 2.89
N ASN A 133 11.83 -9.87 1.94
CA ASN A 133 12.20 -9.80 0.53
C ASN A 133 12.30 -11.17 -0.22
N SER A 134 11.83 -12.24 0.38
CA SER A 134 11.97 -13.60 -0.20
C SER A 134 11.23 -13.80 -1.52
N HIS A 135 10.22 -13.00 -1.83
CA HIS A 135 9.49 -13.03 -3.11
C HIS A 135 9.79 -11.84 -4.03
N ARG A 136 10.87 -11.09 -3.71
CA ARG A 136 11.34 -10.03 -4.61
C ARG A 136 11.84 -10.63 -5.92
N GLY A 137 11.49 -10.00 -7.05
CA GLY A 137 11.97 -10.41 -8.38
C GLY A 137 11.29 -11.65 -8.97
N ILE A 138 10.24 -12.20 -8.34
CA ILE A 138 9.51 -13.35 -8.91
C ILE A 138 8.40 -12.95 -9.88
N GLY A 139 8.11 -11.64 -10.01
CA GLY A 139 7.12 -11.09 -10.93
C GLY A 139 6.08 -10.16 -10.29
N TRP A 140 6.02 -10.06 -8.95
CA TRP A 140 5.08 -9.16 -8.28
C TRP A 140 5.28 -7.70 -8.67
N GLU A 141 6.53 -7.24 -8.77
CA GLU A 141 6.83 -5.86 -9.11
C GLU A 141 6.30 -5.51 -10.50
N GLN A 142 6.38 -6.42 -11.47
CA GLN A 142 5.82 -6.20 -12.80
C GLN A 142 4.29 -6.05 -12.75
N PHE A 143 3.62 -6.86 -11.95
CA PHE A 143 2.17 -6.81 -11.77
C PHE A 143 1.72 -5.52 -11.07
N THR A 144 2.39 -5.14 -9.98
CA THR A 144 2.05 -3.91 -9.26
C THR A 144 2.44 -2.65 -10.03
N ASP A 145 3.49 -2.70 -10.84
CA ASP A 145 3.84 -1.62 -11.77
C ASP A 145 2.75 -1.40 -12.83
N ALA A 146 2.09 -2.45 -13.29
CA ALA A 146 0.93 -2.32 -14.17
C ALA A 146 -0.23 -1.58 -13.48
N ALA A 147 -0.51 -1.91 -12.21
CA ALA A 147 -1.52 -1.18 -11.43
C ALA A 147 -1.15 0.31 -11.24
N ILE A 148 0.13 0.62 -10.99
CA ILE A 148 0.61 2.00 -10.87
C ILE A 148 0.45 2.76 -12.21
N ARG A 149 0.75 2.14 -13.36
CA ARG A 149 0.52 2.76 -14.68
C ARG A 149 -0.95 3.06 -14.92
N ILE A 150 -1.84 2.12 -14.61
CA ILE A 150 -3.30 2.31 -14.71
C ILE A 150 -3.74 3.51 -13.85
N LEU A 151 -3.20 3.66 -12.66
CA LEU A 151 -3.48 4.81 -11.79
C LEU A 151 -2.94 6.11 -12.37
N ASN A 152 -1.74 6.09 -12.97
CA ASN A 152 -1.17 7.27 -13.63
C ASN A 152 -2.00 7.74 -14.84
N GLU A 153 -2.71 6.84 -15.51
CA GLU A 153 -3.55 7.15 -16.67
C GLU A 153 -4.94 7.69 -16.30
N GLN A 154 -5.29 7.73 -15.01
CA GLN A 154 -6.60 8.23 -14.59
C GLN A 154 -6.73 9.75 -14.84
N ASP A 155 -7.89 10.17 -15.33
CA ASP A 155 -8.18 11.59 -15.57
C ASP A 155 -8.48 12.39 -14.29
N ARG A 156 -8.79 11.73 -13.19
CA ARG A 156 -9.02 12.35 -11.89
C ARG A 156 -7.72 12.51 -11.11
N PRO A 157 -7.62 13.54 -10.23
CA PRO A 157 -6.45 13.75 -9.41
C PRO A 157 -6.26 12.62 -8.37
N ILE A 158 -5.02 12.14 -8.25
CA ILE A 158 -4.60 11.14 -7.25
C ILE A 158 -3.34 11.65 -6.55
N VAL A 159 -3.21 11.37 -5.26
CA VAL A 159 -2.00 11.67 -4.49
C VAL A 159 -1.17 10.39 -4.33
N PHE A 160 0.12 10.45 -4.66
CA PHE A 160 1.06 9.34 -4.45
C PHE A 160 2.01 9.70 -3.31
N LEU A 161 2.00 8.90 -2.24
CA LEU A 161 2.91 9.01 -1.11
C LEU A 161 4.01 7.98 -1.26
N LEU A 162 5.21 8.45 -1.62
CA LEU A 162 6.36 7.62 -1.94
C LEU A 162 7.41 7.72 -0.82
N TRP A 163 7.37 6.78 0.11
CA TRP A 163 8.23 6.75 1.28
C TRP A 163 9.39 5.78 1.13
N GLY A 164 10.61 6.33 1.08
CA GLY A 164 11.86 5.60 0.90
C GLY A 164 12.20 5.32 -0.57
N ARG A 165 13.46 4.99 -0.80
CA ARG A 165 14.02 4.83 -2.16
C ARG A 165 13.28 3.86 -3.08
N PRO A 166 12.84 2.66 -2.62
CA PRO A 166 12.11 1.73 -3.50
C PRO A 166 10.77 2.29 -3.99
N ALA A 167 10.02 3.03 -3.14
CA ALA A 167 8.79 3.68 -3.54
C ALA A 167 9.08 4.89 -4.46
N GLN A 168 10.07 5.71 -4.13
CA GLN A 168 10.50 6.86 -4.93
C GLN A 168 10.97 6.47 -6.33
N ALA A 169 11.54 5.27 -6.51
CA ALA A 169 11.91 4.75 -7.83
C ALA A 169 10.71 4.63 -8.77
N LYS A 170 9.48 4.54 -8.23
CA LYS A 170 8.24 4.50 -9.03
C LYS A 170 7.82 5.87 -9.57
N HIS A 171 8.41 6.97 -9.07
CA HIS A 171 8.18 8.34 -9.58
C HIS A 171 8.40 8.43 -11.10
N ALA A 172 9.40 7.73 -11.63
CA ALA A 172 9.68 7.72 -13.07
C ALA A 172 8.50 7.24 -13.93
N MET A 173 7.52 6.55 -13.35
CA MET A 173 6.31 6.08 -14.03
C MET A 173 5.13 7.06 -13.89
N LEU A 174 5.27 8.11 -13.07
CA LEU A 174 4.20 9.02 -12.71
C LEU A 174 4.42 10.37 -13.39
N ASN A 175 3.86 10.53 -14.56
CA ASN A 175 4.04 11.72 -15.41
C ASN A 175 2.75 12.51 -15.71
N ASN A 176 1.63 12.09 -15.13
CA ASN A 176 0.35 12.77 -15.29
C ASN A 176 0.31 14.03 -14.39
N PRO A 177 0.21 15.24 -14.98
CA PRO A 177 0.27 16.49 -14.22
C PRO A 177 -0.94 16.74 -13.30
N ARG A 178 -2.00 15.93 -13.41
CA ARG A 178 -3.15 16.00 -12.50
C ARG A 178 -2.86 15.44 -11.12
N HIS A 179 -1.84 14.59 -11.01
CA HIS A 179 -1.50 13.91 -9.76
C HIS A 179 -0.55 14.76 -8.90
N LEU A 180 -0.63 14.55 -7.59
CA LEU A 180 0.34 15.07 -6.64
C LEU A 180 1.26 13.94 -6.19
N ILE A 181 2.56 14.14 -6.29
CA ILE A 181 3.57 13.18 -5.83
C ILE A 181 4.30 13.79 -4.65
N LEU A 182 4.26 13.15 -3.51
CA LEU A 182 4.92 13.54 -2.28
C LEU A 182 5.95 12.48 -1.90
N GLU A 183 7.18 12.91 -1.70
CA GLU A 183 8.31 12.04 -1.38
C GLU A 183 8.89 12.35 -0.01
N ALA A 184 9.19 11.31 0.76
CA ALA A 184 9.89 11.41 2.04
C ALA A 184 10.78 10.17 2.27
N PRO A 185 11.74 10.24 3.20
CA PRO A 185 12.40 9.04 3.71
C PRO A 185 11.38 8.02 4.24
N HIS A 186 11.77 6.75 4.31
CA HIS A 186 10.91 5.69 4.84
C HIS A 186 10.61 5.92 6.34
N PRO A 187 9.39 5.63 6.83
CA PRO A 187 9.00 5.80 8.24
C PRO A 187 9.68 4.83 9.22
N SER A 188 10.52 3.92 8.74
CA SER A 188 11.32 3.05 9.61
C SER A 188 12.14 3.84 10.63
N PRO A 189 12.34 3.33 11.85
CA PRO A 189 13.22 3.95 12.84
C PRO A 189 14.63 4.27 12.33
N LEU A 190 15.11 3.54 11.31
CA LEU A 190 16.41 3.76 10.69
C LEU A 190 16.48 5.03 9.83
N SER A 191 15.36 5.61 9.44
CA SER A 191 15.31 6.71 8.46
C SER A 191 14.29 7.81 8.77
N ALA A 192 13.35 7.61 9.67
CA ALA A 192 12.27 8.56 9.92
C ALA A 192 12.77 9.96 10.34
N TYR A 193 13.84 10.03 11.13
CA TYR A 193 14.47 11.29 11.53
C TYR A 193 15.23 12.02 10.42
N ARG A 194 15.36 11.42 9.23
CA ARG A 194 16.03 12.03 8.08
C ARG A 194 15.09 12.84 7.21
N GLY A 195 13.84 13.09 7.66
CA GLY A 195 12.87 13.91 6.96
C GLY A 195 11.50 13.26 6.70
N PHE A 196 11.21 12.09 7.30
CA PHE A 196 9.83 11.59 7.36
C PHE A 196 9.04 12.39 8.39
N PHE A 197 9.57 12.55 9.60
CA PHE A 197 8.99 13.45 10.59
C PHE A 197 9.04 14.90 10.09
N GLY A 198 7.89 15.57 10.11
CA GLY A 198 7.70 16.92 9.60
C GLY A 198 7.45 17.00 8.09
N CYS A 199 7.30 15.88 7.38
CA CYS A 199 6.97 15.88 5.95
C CYS A 199 5.56 16.40 5.64
N LYS A 200 4.64 16.34 6.61
CA LYS A 200 3.25 16.86 6.51
C LYS A 200 2.47 16.32 5.32
N HIS A 201 2.70 15.08 4.96
CA HIS A 201 2.07 14.48 3.80
C HIS A 201 0.55 14.30 3.98
N PHE A 202 0.07 14.11 5.20
CA PHE A 202 -1.36 13.89 5.48
C PHE A 202 -2.18 15.17 5.29
N SER A 203 -1.73 16.28 5.84
CA SER A 203 -2.39 17.58 5.66
C SER A 203 -2.26 18.09 4.24
N GLN A 204 -1.09 17.93 3.59
CA GLN A 204 -0.89 18.27 2.17
C GLN A 204 -1.82 17.47 1.25
N THR A 205 -1.98 16.16 1.52
CA THR A 205 -2.92 15.29 0.81
C THR A 205 -4.34 15.85 0.91
N ASN A 206 -4.81 16.13 2.11
CA ASN A 206 -6.16 16.64 2.33
C ASN A 206 -6.37 18.02 1.73
N ALA A 207 -5.37 18.90 1.77
CA ALA A 207 -5.44 20.20 1.11
C ALA A 207 -5.56 20.05 -0.42
N PHE A 208 -4.80 19.13 -1.03
CA PHE A 208 -4.89 18.84 -2.45
C PHE A 208 -6.24 18.24 -2.84
N LEU A 209 -6.74 17.27 -2.09
CA LEU A 209 -8.06 16.67 -2.35
C LEU A 209 -9.15 17.72 -2.32
N LYS A 210 -9.22 18.55 -1.26
CA LYS A 210 -10.20 19.65 -1.13
C LYS A 210 -10.11 20.65 -2.28
N LYS A 211 -8.89 21.04 -2.67
CA LYS A 211 -8.67 21.95 -3.80
C LYS A 211 -9.24 21.41 -5.13
N ASN A 212 -9.29 20.10 -5.27
CA ASN A 212 -9.81 19.42 -6.46
C ASN A 212 -11.26 18.93 -6.29
N GLY A 213 -11.99 19.40 -5.27
CA GLY A 213 -13.39 19.05 -5.04
C GLY A 213 -13.62 17.62 -4.57
N LEU A 214 -12.62 16.98 -4.01
CA LEU A 214 -12.69 15.62 -3.46
C LEU A 214 -12.77 15.68 -1.93
N ASP A 215 -13.50 14.72 -1.34
CA ASP A 215 -13.57 14.57 0.10
C ASP A 215 -12.18 14.24 0.68
N PRO A 216 -11.76 14.93 1.74
CA PRO A 216 -10.52 14.61 2.44
C PRO A 216 -10.59 13.23 3.08
N ILE A 217 -9.41 12.69 3.40
CA ILE A 217 -9.31 11.46 4.17
C ILE A 217 -9.42 11.80 5.66
N ASP A 218 -10.29 11.08 6.36
CA ASP A 218 -10.26 11.01 7.83
C ASP A 218 -9.15 10.04 8.23
N TRP A 219 -8.00 10.60 8.62
CA TRP A 219 -6.81 9.84 8.96
C TRP A 219 -6.88 9.21 10.35
N GLN A 220 -7.82 9.63 11.22
CA GLN A 220 -7.92 9.06 12.56
C GLN A 220 -8.33 7.59 12.50
N ILE A 221 -7.55 6.70 13.10
CA ILE A 221 -7.93 5.33 13.41
C ILE A 221 -8.48 5.31 14.83
N GLU A 222 -9.64 4.72 15.02
CA GLU A 222 -10.28 4.60 16.32
C GLU A 222 -9.61 3.50 17.16
N ASN A 223 -9.67 3.66 18.47
CA ASN A 223 -9.31 2.61 19.42
C ASN A 223 -10.29 1.43 19.33
N ILE A 224 -9.79 0.23 19.57
CA ILE A 224 -10.56 -1.02 19.63
C ILE A 224 -10.35 -1.73 20.96
#